data_80a69475292f719b4553a5e12c9d14fb
#
_entry.id   80a69475292f719b4553a5e12c9d14fb
#
_cell.length_a   1.000
_cell.length_b   1.000
_cell.length_c   1.000
_cell.angle_alpha   90.00
_cell.angle_beta   90.00
_cell.angle_gamma   90.00
#
_symmetry.space_group_name_H-M   'P 1'
#
loop_
_entity.id
_entity.type
_entity.pdbx_description
1 polymer ?
#
loop_
_entity_poly.entity_id
_entity_poly.type
_entity_poly.pdbx_seq_one_letter_code
_entity_poly.pdbx_strand_id
1 'polypeptide(L)'
;MHPRRPVIERYTLPEMGAVWNEQAKFQSWLDVEIAATEANCHLGRVPQEALDTIKAKAHFSVERILEIEAEVRHDVIAFLTNVNEHVGDAGRHIHVGMTSSDVLDTGVALQLKRSVALLRTELDALADALRELARAHKGTEMIGRSHAIHGEPITFGFKVAGWLAETERNRIRLERLEQDVAVGQVSGAMGTYANTDPQVEAIACEILGLTPDTASTQVISRDRHADYVQTLALVGASLERFSTEIRNLQRTDVLEVEENFAKGQKGSSAMPHKRNPIRSERISGLARVLRSYTIAALENVALWHERDISHSSTERMMLPDCSVTLHFMLREMTSVVRGLGIYPENMRRNMNVYGGVVFSQRVLLALVGTGMSREEAYQVVQRNAHTAWNTAGGDFRANLEADGDVSSRLSAAELADCFSTALHQENLSVIWERLGI
;
A
#
# COMPACT_ATOMS: atom_id res chain seq x y z
N MET A 1 -20.55 -26.96 -1.65
CA MET A 1 -19.93 -25.90 -0.81
C MET A 1 -19.43 -24.79 -1.72
N HIS A 2 -19.75 -23.52 -1.45
CA HIS A 2 -19.17 -22.42 -2.24
C HIS A 2 -17.67 -22.32 -1.95
N PRO A 3 -16.83 -22.08 -2.97
CA PRO A 3 -15.41 -21.89 -2.76
C PRO A 3 -15.20 -20.76 -1.71
N ARG A 4 -14.31 -20.99 -0.75
CA ARG A 4 -13.93 -19.95 0.23
C ARG A 4 -13.47 -18.71 -0.54
N ARG A 5 -14.12 -17.58 -0.28
CA ARG A 5 -13.72 -16.28 -0.82
C ARG A 5 -12.96 -15.54 0.27
N PRO A 6 -11.75 -15.07 0.02
CA PRO A 6 -11.06 -14.18 0.94
C PRO A 6 -11.88 -12.91 1.09
N VAL A 7 -11.92 -12.31 2.26
CA VAL A 7 -12.72 -11.11 2.58
C VAL A 7 -14.15 -11.26 2.04
N ILE A 8 -14.73 -10.20 1.50
CA ILE A 8 -16.03 -10.25 0.81
C ILE A 8 -15.85 -9.99 -0.67
N GLU A 9 -16.72 -10.57 -1.51
CA GLU A 9 -16.68 -10.44 -2.97
C GLU A 9 -16.56 -8.99 -3.43
N ARG A 10 -17.18 -8.05 -2.70
CA ARG A 10 -17.18 -6.63 -3.01
C ARG A 10 -15.77 -6.03 -3.10
N TYR A 11 -14.79 -6.53 -2.36
CA TYR A 11 -13.42 -6.03 -2.29
C TYR A 11 -12.40 -6.97 -2.94
N THR A 12 -12.88 -8.06 -3.55
CA THR A 12 -12.04 -9.04 -4.22
C THR A 12 -12.00 -8.75 -5.72
N LEU A 13 -10.89 -8.19 -6.19
CA LEU A 13 -10.66 -8.05 -7.62
C LEU A 13 -10.25 -9.40 -8.22
N PRO A 14 -10.65 -9.69 -9.47
CA PRO A 14 -10.47 -11.02 -10.07
C PRO A 14 -9.03 -11.52 -10.03
N GLU A 15 -8.06 -10.67 -10.31
CA GLU A 15 -6.65 -11.01 -10.42
C GLU A 15 -6.08 -11.52 -9.08
N MET A 16 -6.32 -10.79 -7.99
CA MET A 16 -5.88 -11.19 -6.66
C MET A 16 -6.72 -12.35 -6.12
N GLY A 17 -8.02 -12.36 -6.42
CA GLY A 17 -8.91 -13.50 -6.08
C GLY A 17 -8.46 -14.80 -6.72
N ALA A 18 -7.87 -14.75 -7.92
CA ALA A 18 -7.32 -15.92 -8.60
C ALA A 18 -6.06 -16.48 -7.90
N VAL A 19 -5.31 -15.65 -7.16
CA VAL A 19 -4.15 -16.12 -6.37
C VAL A 19 -4.57 -16.87 -5.11
N TRP A 20 -5.69 -16.48 -4.49
CA TRP A 20 -6.09 -16.95 -3.16
C TRP A 20 -7.31 -17.88 -3.13
N ASN A 21 -7.73 -18.43 -4.28
CA ASN A 21 -8.77 -19.45 -4.30
C ASN A 21 -8.21 -20.86 -4.03
N GLU A 22 -9.09 -21.82 -3.75
CA GLU A 22 -8.68 -23.21 -3.46
C GLU A 22 -7.96 -23.87 -4.65
N GLN A 23 -8.37 -23.56 -5.88
CA GLN A 23 -7.71 -24.08 -7.07
C GLN A 23 -6.24 -23.63 -7.15
N ALA A 24 -5.97 -22.36 -6.91
CA ALA A 24 -4.61 -21.83 -6.93
C ALA A 24 -3.76 -22.33 -5.75
N LYS A 25 -4.37 -22.53 -4.58
CA LYS A 25 -3.70 -23.15 -3.44
C LYS A 25 -3.22 -24.56 -3.77
N PHE A 26 -4.11 -25.44 -4.23
CA PHE A 26 -3.73 -26.81 -4.56
C PHE A 26 -2.84 -26.89 -5.79
N GLN A 27 -2.96 -25.94 -6.74
CA GLN A 27 -2.02 -25.86 -7.85
C GLN A 27 -0.61 -25.53 -7.38
N SER A 28 -0.47 -24.60 -6.42
CA SER A 28 0.83 -24.29 -5.83
C SER A 28 1.43 -25.50 -5.12
N TRP A 29 0.62 -26.32 -4.45
CA TRP A 29 1.10 -27.58 -3.86
C TRP A 29 1.54 -28.58 -4.91
N LEU A 30 0.79 -28.71 -6.00
CA LEU A 30 1.16 -29.59 -7.10
C LEU A 30 2.46 -29.15 -7.77
N ASP A 31 2.63 -27.84 -7.96
CA ASP A 31 3.87 -27.26 -8.51
C ASP A 31 5.07 -27.61 -7.63
N VAL A 32 4.94 -27.55 -6.29
CA VAL A 32 6.00 -27.95 -5.33
C VAL A 32 6.32 -29.43 -5.42
N GLU A 33 5.31 -30.30 -5.43
CA GLU A 33 5.51 -31.75 -5.51
C GLU A 33 6.18 -32.17 -6.81
N ILE A 34 5.77 -31.57 -7.93
CA ILE A 34 6.40 -31.83 -9.23
C ILE A 34 7.85 -31.35 -9.24
N ALA A 35 8.12 -30.14 -8.71
CA ALA A 35 9.47 -29.58 -8.64
C ALA A 35 10.42 -30.46 -7.78
N ALA A 36 9.94 -30.93 -6.63
CA ALA A 36 10.70 -31.81 -5.74
C ALA A 36 10.95 -33.19 -6.41
N THR A 37 9.97 -33.73 -7.13
CA THR A 37 10.10 -34.98 -7.89
C THR A 37 11.10 -34.82 -9.04
N GLU A 38 11.05 -33.69 -9.76
CA GLU A 38 12.00 -33.37 -10.84
C GLU A 38 13.42 -33.21 -10.30
N ALA A 39 13.60 -32.56 -9.16
CA ALA A 39 14.89 -32.45 -8.48
C ALA A 39 15.45 -33.84 -8.13
N ASN A 40 14.63 -34.74 -7.59
CA ASN A 40 15.03 -36.12 -7.32
C ASN A 40 15.36 -36.90 -8.59
N CYS A 41 14.70 -36.61 -9.70
CA CYS A 41 15.03 -37.21 -11.01
C CYS A 41 16.39 -36.72 -11.51
N HIS A 42 16.68 -35.43 -11.43
CA HIS A 42 17.99 -34.85 -11.75
C HIS A 42 19.13 -35.50 -10.94
N LEU A 43 18.86 -35.92 -9.72
CA LEU A 43 19.81 -36.60 -8.84
C LEU A 43 19.84 -38.14 -9.04
N GLY A 44 19.12 -38.64 -10.03
CA GLY A 44 19.08 -40.08 -10.35
C GLY A 44 18.31 -40.95 -9.35
N ARG A 45 17.49 -40.36 -8.48
CA ARG A 45 16.70 -41.06 -7.44
C ARG A 45 15.29 -41.44 -7.93
N VAL A 46 14.77 -40.73 -8.90
CA VAL A 46 13.49 -41.00 -9.56
C VAL A 46 13.76 -41.28 -11.02
N PRO A 47 13.21 -42.39 -11.58
CA PRO A 47 13.34 -42.67 -13.02
C PRO A 47 12.68 -41.62 -13.88
N GLN A 48 13.29 -41.27 -15.01
CA GLN A 48 12.73 -40.28 -15.96
C GLN A 48 11.32 -40.64 -16.41
N GLU A 49 11.05 -41.91 -16.70
CA GLU A 49 9.72 -42.39 -17.09
C GLU A 49 8.64 -42.13 -16.03
N ALA A 50 9.02 -42.23 -14.75
CA ALA A 50 8.11 -41.91 -13.64
C ALA A 50 7.81 -40.40 -13.58
N LEU A 51 8.84 -39.55 -13.72
CA LEU A 51 8.68 -38.10 -13.80
C LEU A 51 7.79 -37.69 -14.98
N ASP A 52 8.02 -38.25 -16.16
CA ASP A 52 7.24 -37.99 -17.37
C ASP A 52 5.76 -38.37 -17.15
N THR A 53 5.52 -39.50 -16.49
CA THR A 53 4.18 -39.96 -16.13
C THR A 53 3.51 -39.00 -15.16
N ILE A 54 4.23 -38.56 -14.13
CA ILE A 54 3.71 -37.59 -13.14
C ILE A 54 3.38 -36.27 -13.82
N LYS A 55 4.30 -35.69 -14.60
CA LYS A 55 4.07 -34.45 -15.34
C LYS A 55 2.87 -34.50 -16.28
N ALA A 56 2.64 -35.67 -16.92
CA ALA A 56 1.55 -35.85 -17.87
C ALA A 56 0.18 -36.09 -17.21
N LYS A 57 0.15 -36.72 -16.04
CA LYS A 57 -1.10 -37.21 -15.43
C LYS A 57 -1.47 -36.53 -14.09
N ALA A 58 -0.52 -35.89 -13.41
CA ALA A 58 -0.83 -35.26 -12.13
C ALA A 58 -1.81 -34.10 -12.32
N HIS A 59 -2.97 -34.25 -11.76
CA HIS A 59 -4.00 -33.25 -11.64
C HIS A 59 -4.85 -33.56 -10.42
N PHE A 60 -5.73 -32.64 -10.04
CA PHE A 60 -6.59 -32.75 -8.86
C PHE A 60 -7.97 -32.17 -9.10
N SER A 61 -8.93 -32.61 -8.29
CA SER A 61 -10.25 -31.98 -8.14
C SER A 61 -10.37 -31.43 -6.73
N VAL A 62 -10.70 -30.15 -6.60
CA VAL A 62 -10.93 -29.52 -5.30
C VAL A 62 -12.05 -30.21 -4.53
N GLU A 63 -13.13 -30.56 -5.21
CA GLU A 63 -14.28 -31.28 -4.64
C GLU A 63 -13.84 -32.63 -4.09
N ARG A 64 -13.06 -33.41 -4.86
CA ARG A 64 -12.58 -34.72 -4.45
C ARG A 64 -11.62 -34.64 -3.25
N ILE A 65 -10.72 -33.64 -3.24
CA ILE A 65 -9.83 -33.41 -2.09
C ILE A 65 -10.66 -33.15 -0.82
N LEU A 66 -11.68 -32.30 -0.90
CA LEU A 66 -12.53 -31.98 0.26
C LEU A 66 -13.35 -33.20 0.75
N GLU A 67 -13.79 -34.10 -0.17
CA GLU A 67 -14.40 -35.37 0.19
C GLU A 67 -13.44 -36.26 1.00
N ILE A 68 -12.23 -36.45 0.49
CA ILE A 68 -11.20 -37.25 1.17
C ILE A 68 -10.81 -36.63 2.50
N GLU A 69 -10.61 -35.32 2.55
CA GLU A 69 -10.26 -34.59 3.79
C GLU A 69 -11.32 -34.76 4.88
N ALA A 70 -12.60 -34.84 4.51
CA ALA A 70 -13.68 -35.05 5.47
C ALA A 70 -13.55 -36.39 6.21
N GLU A 71 -12.91 -37.38 5.59
CA GLU A 71 -12.65 -38.71 6.18
C GLU A 71 -11.32 -38.73 6.91
N VAL A 72 -10.19 -38.34 6.22
CA VAL A 72 -8.83 -38.52 6.76
C VAL A 72 -8.40 -37.39 7.71
N ARG A 73 -9.14 -36.27 7.74
CA ARG A 73 -8.89 -35.09 8.61
C ARG A 73 -7.49 -34.48 8.44
N HIS A 74 -6.93 -34.55 7.23
CA HIS A 74 -5.62 -34.03 6.92
C HIS A 74 -5.57 -33.58 5.45
N ASP A 75 -5.40 -32.26 5.24
CA ASP A 75 -5.50 -31.62 3.92
C ASP A 75 -4.43 -32.10 2.92
N VAL A 76 -3.14 -32.17 3.33
CA VAL A 76 -2.05 -32.60 2.43
C VAL A 76 -2.20 -34.09 2.07
N ILE A 77 -2.58 -34.96 3.02
CA ILE A 77 -2.84 -36.36 2.72
C ILE A 77 -4.00 -36.50 1.74
N ALA A 78 -5.08 -35.74 1.93
CA ALA A 78 -6.22 -35.76 1.01
C ALA A 78 -5.82 -35.30 -0.40
N PHE A 79 -5.03 -34.25 -0.50
CA PHE A 79 -4.49 -33.76 -1.77
C PHE A 79 -3.62 -34.83 -2.47
N LEU A 80 -2.66 -35.40 -1.76
CA LEU A 80 -1.76 -36.44 -2.31
C LEU A 80 -2.54 -37.69 -2.73
N THR A 81 -3.55 -38.10 -1.96
CA THR A 81 -4.42 -39.23 -2.30
C THR A 81 -5.15 -38.96 -3.62
N ASN A 82 -5.73 -37.79 -3.78
CA ASN A 82 -6.41 -37.45 -5.04
C ASN A 82 -5.44 -37.36 -6.23
N VAL A 83 -4.26 -36.78 -6.07
CA VAL A 83 -3.24 -36.77 -7.16
C VAL A 83 -2.86 -38.20 -7.55
N ASN A 84 -2.66 -39.07 -6.56
CA ASN A 84 -2.30 -40.49 -6.81
C ASN A 84 -3.42 -41.29 -7.50
N GLU A 85 -4.70 -40.96 -7.33
CA GLU A 85 -5.80 -41.55 -8.10
C GLU A 85 -5.61 -41.40 -9.61
N HIS A 86 -4.88 -40.37 -10.06
CA HIS A 86 -4.63 -40.07 -11.48
C HIS A 86 -3.28 -40.56 -11.97
N VAL A 87 -2.25 -40.51 -11.11
CA VAL A 87 -0.86 -40.86 -11.49
C VAL A 87 -0.59 -42.38 -11.45
N GLY A 88 -1.27 -43.11 -10.56
CA GLY A 88 -1.09 -44.54 -10.38
C GLY A 88 0.27 -44.89 -9.77
N ASP A 89 0.91 -45.99 -10.23
CA ASP A 89 2.15 -46.52 -9.62
C ASP A 89 3.32 -45.55 -9.54
N ALA A 90 3.40 -44.57 -10.44
CA ALA A 90 4.41 -43.51 -10.38
C ALA A 90 4.26 -42.59 -9.17
N GLY A 91 3.07 -42.55 -8.56
CA GLY A 91 2.77 -41.74 -7.37
C GLY A 91 3.64 -42.03 -6.15
N ARG A 92 4.25 -43.24 -6.08
CA ARG A 92 5.24 -43.60 -5.03
C ARG A 92 6.48 -42.71 -5.02
N HIS A 93 6.71 -41.91 -6.04
CA HIS A 93 7.82 -40.97 -6.17
C HIS A 93 7.45 -39.56 -5.81
N ILE A 94 6.18 -39.26 -5.50
CA ILE A 94 5.69 -37.97 -5.02
C ILE A 94 5.87 -37.94 -3.51
N HIS A 95 6.21 -36.75 -2.94
CA HIS A 95 6.35 -36.51 -1.50
C HIS A 95 7.47 -37.29 -0.79
N VAL A 96 8.48 -37.75 -1.52
CA VAL A 96 9.56 -38.58 -0.96
C VAL A 96 10.48 -37.77 -0.08
N GLY A 97 10.56 -38.14 1.22
CA GLY A 97 11.39 -37.49 2.22
C GLY A 97 10.89 -36.13 2.72
N MET A 98 9.77 -35.67 2.20
CA MET A 98 9.13 -34.39 2.54
C MET A 98 8.21 -34.50 3.75
N THR A 99 7.82 -33.34 4.25
CA THR A 99 6.73 -33.17 5.22
C THR A 99 5.66 -32.22 4.66
N SER A 100 4.48 -32.24 5.26
CA SER A 100 3.39 -31.35 4.82
C SER A 100 3.80 -29.89 4.74
N SER A 101 4.63 -29.42 5.66
CA SER A 101 5.05 -28.00 5.67
C SER A 101 5.99 -27.64 4.53
N ASP A 102 6.76 -28.58 3.96
CA ASP A 102 7.54 -28.34 2.75
C ASP A 102 6.62 -27.92 1.60
N VAL A 103 5.44 -28.53 1.51
CA VAL A 103 4.44 -28.22 0.49
C VAL A 103 3.64 -26.98 0.83
N LEU A 104 3.20 -26.87 2.09
CA LEU A 104 2.35 -25.77 2.56
C LEU A 104 3.07 -24.42 2.48
N ASP A 105 4.26 -24.34 3.07
CA ASP A 105 5.00 -23.08 3.20
C ASP A 105 5.57 -22.64 1.85
N THR A 106 6.15 -23.59 1.07
CA THR A 106 6.63 -23.29 -0.28
C THR A 106 5.49 -22.91 -1.22
N GLY A 107 4.32 -23.56 -1.09
CA GLY A 107 3.11 -23.20 -1.82
C GLY A 107 2.60 -21.81 -1.47
N VAL A 108 2.60 -21.45 -0.17
CA VAL A 108 2.26 -20.09 0.27
C VAL A 108 3.27 -19.07 -0.24
N ALA A 109 4.57 -19.38 -0.25
CA ALA A 109 5.60 -18.48 -0.80
C ALA A 109 5.32 -18.13 -2.27
N LEU A 110 4.87 -19.11 -3.08
CA LEU A 110 4.44 -18.86 -4.46
C LEU A 110 3.24 -17.92 -4.55
N GLN A 111 2.25 -18.08 -3.66
CA GLN A 111 1.07 -17.20 -3.62
C GLN A 111 1.45 -15.79 -3.15
N LEU A 112 2.31 -15.65 -2.13
CA LEU A 112 2.81 -14.36 -1.65
C LEU A 112 3.61 -13.62 -2.74
N LYS A 113 4.52 -14.31 -3.42
CA LYS A 113 5.28 -13.76 -4.55
C LYS A 113 4.36 -13.21 -5.65
N ARG A 114 3.35 -13.99 -6.07
CA ARG A 114 2.35 -13.57 -7.05
C ARG A 114 1.55 -12.36 -6.55
N SER A 115 1.20 -12.34 -5.26
CA SER A 115 0.48 -11.23 -4.64
C SER A 115 1.30 -9.95 -4.64
N VAL A 116 2.58 -10.00 -4.25
CA VAL A 116 3.47 -8.82 -4.26
C VAL A 116 3.64 -8.27 -5.67
N ALA A 117 3.78 -9.13 -6.69
CA ALA A 117 3.87 -8.70 -8.08
C ALA A 117 2.63 -7.90 -8.52
N LEU A 118 1.42 -8.36 -8.16
CA LEU A 118 0.17 -7.62 -8.43
C LEU A 118 0.10 -6.29 -7.66
N LEU A 119 0.50 -6.30 -6.38
CA LEU A 119 0.52 -5.09 -5.56
C LEU A 119 1.50 -4.04 -6.11
N ARG A 120 2.67 -4.47 -6.60
CA ARG A 120 3.66 -3.59 -7.25
C ARG A 120 3.07 -2.93 -8.51
N THR A 121 2.39 -3.71 -9.35
CA THR A 121 1.72 -3.20 -10.55
C THR A 121 0.70 -2.10 -10.22
N GLU A 122 -0.13 -2.30 -9.21
CA GLU A 122 -1.11 -1.29 -8.80
C GLU A 122 -0.45 -0.07 -8.13
N LEU A 123 0.63 -0.27 -7.39
CA LEU A 123 1.38 0.82 -6.77
C LEU A 123 2.10 1.68 -7.81
N ASP A 124 2.66 1.07 -8.86
CA ASP A 124 3.26 1.77 -10.00
C ASP A 124 2.20 2.62 -10.72
N ALA A 125 1.01 2.06 -10.96
CA ALA A 125 -0.10 2.80 -11.56
C ALA A 125 -0.54 4.01 -10.70
N LEU A 126 -0.49 3.89 -9.37
CA LEU A 126 -0.74 4.99 -8.44
C LEU A 126 0.38 6.05 -8.50
N ALA A 127 1.64 5.62 -8.52
CA ALA A 127 2.79 6.53 -8.63
C ALA A 127 2.72 7.37 -9.91
N ASP A 128 2.37 6.74 -11.04
CA ASP A 128 2.20 7.43 -12.31
C ASP A 128 1.04 8.44 -12.27
N ALA A 129 -0.10 8.06 -11.71
CA ALA A 129 -1.24 8.98 -11.55
C ALA A 129 -0.89 10.18 -10.65
N LEU A 130 -0.17 9.96 -9.55
CA LEU A 130 0.30 11.04 -8.67
C LEU A 130 1.33 11.95 -9.36
N ARG A 131 2.23 11.38 -10.16
CA ARG A 131 3.23 12.12 -10.94
C ARG A 131 2.58 13.03 -11.97
N GLU A 132 1.59 12.51 -12.69
CA GLU A 132 0.80 13.28 -13.66
C GLU A 132 0.04 14.43 -12.98
N LEU A 133 -0.64 14.15 -11.86
CA LEU A 133 -1.39 15.14 -11.09
C LEU A 133 -0.48 16.22 -10.51
N ALA A 134 0.67 15.83 -9.93
CA ALA A 134 1.64 16.79 -9.39
C ALA A 134 2.18 17.71 -10.51
N ARG A 135 2.51 17.14 -11.66
CA ARG A 135 3.01 17.90 -12.84
C ARG A 135 1.97 18.89 -13.36
N ALA A 136 0.72 18.46 -13.49
CA ALA A 136 -0.37 19.32 -13.98
C ALA A 136 -0.64 20.52 -13.06
N HIS A 137 -0.35 20.39 -11.76
CA HIS A 137 -0.69 21.39 -10.73
C HIS A 137 0.53 22.02 -10.05
N LYS A 138 1.70 22.02 -10.70
CA LYS A 138 2.92 22.65 -10.16
C LYS A 138 2.71 24.10 -9.74
N GLY A 139 1.94 24.87 -10.52
CA GLY A 139 1.65 26.27 -10.28
C GLY A 139 0.26 26.56 -9.73
N THR A 140 -0.54 25.55 -9.35
CA THR A 140 -1.87 25.77 -8.79
C THR A 140 -1.75 26.16 -7.33
N GLU A 141 -1.92 27.44 -7.04
CA GLU A 141 -1.77 28.03 -5.72
C GLU A 141 -2.88 27.60 -4.77
N MET A 142 -2.49 27.27 -3.54
CA MET A 142 -3.41 26.99 -2.43
C MET A 142 -2.77 27.35 -1.11
N ILE A 143 -3.58 27.41 -0.07
CA ILE A 143 -3.07 27.62 1.28
C ILE A 143 -2.55 26.31 1.88
N GLY A 144 -1.33 26.33 2.40
CA GLY A 144 -0.80 25.30 3.29
C GLY A 144 -1.46 25.40 4.67
N ARG A 145 -1.82 24.27 5.26
CA ARG A 145 -2.43 24.21 6.59
C ARG A 145 -1.61 23.35 7.53
N SER A 146 -1.34 23.88 8.73
CA SER A 146 -0.87 23.09 9.87
C SER A 146 -1.84 23.30 11.03
N HIS A 147 -2.08 22.26 11.83
CA HIS A 147 -3.11 22.28 12.89
C HIS A 147 -4.52 22.67 12.38
N ALA A 148 -4.81 22.42 11.11
CA ALA A 148 -5.99 22.86 10.36
C ALA A 148 -6.12 24.40 10.19
N ILE A 149 -5.10 25.17 10.57
CA ILE A 149 -5.04 26.63 10.46
C ILE A 149 -4.23 27.02 9.21
N HIS A 150 -4.57 28.13 8.58
CA HIS A 150 -3.85 28.67 7.44
C HIS A 150 -2.43 29.07 7.85
N GLY A 151 -1.44 28.52 7.16
CA GLY A 151 -0.04 28.87 7.27
C GLY A 151 0.40 29.79 6.12
N GLU A 152 1.24 29.28 5.24
CA GLU A 152 1.76 30.00 4.09
C GLU A 152 1.24 29.42 2.75
N PRO A 153 1.31 30.19 1.66
CA PRO A 153 1.00 29.68 0.32
C PRO A 153 1.89 28.48 -0.06
N ILE A 154 1.26 27.49 -0.68
CA ILE A 154 1.92 26.35 -1.33
C ILE A 154 1.29 26.14 -2.71
N THR A 155 1.68 25.08 -3.43
CA THR A 155 0.94 24.65 -4.60
C THR A 155 0.28 23.28 -4.37
N PHE A 156 -0.81 23.01 -5.08
CA PHE A 156 -1.47 21.69 -5.03
C PHE A 156 -0.52 20.59 -5.54
N GLY A 157 0.26 20.90 -6.60
CA GLY A 157 1.28 19.98 -7.09
C GLY A 157 2.32 19.62 -6.02
N PHE A 158 2.76 20.58 -5.20
CA PHE A 158 3.67 20.33 -4.08
C PHE A 158 3.04 19.38 -3.04
N LYS A 159 1.79 19.55 -2.70
CA LYS A 159 1.05 18.64 -1.81
C LYS A 159 1.04 17.22 -2.36
N VAL A 160 0.72 17.05 -3.65
CA VAL A 160 0.69 15.74 -4.34
C VAL A 160 2.09 15.15 -4.47
N ALA A 161 3.13 15.96 -4.67
CA ALA A 161 4.53 15.52 -4.69
C ALA A 161 4.94 14.82 -3.38
N GLY A 162 4.42 15.28 -2.25
CA GLY A 162 4.61 14.60 -0.96
C GLY A 162 3.98 13.19 -0.92
N TRP A 163 2.84 13.00 -1.58
CA TRP A 163 2.20 11.67 -1.71
C TRP A 163 2.99 10.77 -2.64
N LEU A 164 3.47 11.31 -3.76
CA LEU A 164 4.34 10.58 -4.69
C LEU A 164 5.62 10.09 -4.00
N ALA A 165 6.31 10.97 -3.27
CA ALA A 165 7.53 10.61 -2.55
C ALA A 165 7.31 9.48 -1.53
N GLU A 166 6.15 9.43 -0.88
CA GLU A 166 5.77 8.35 0.02
C GLU A 166 5.45 7.06 -0.74
N THR A 167 4.79 7.15 -1.88
CA THR A 167 4.49 6.03 -2.77
C THR A 167 5.77 5.39 -3.31
N GLU A 168 6.77 6.18 -3.70
CA GLU A 168 8.08 5.70 -4.13
C GLU A 168 8.82 4.93 -3.00
N ARG A 169 8.72 5.38 -1.75
CA ARG A 169 9.25 4.61 -0.61
C ARG A 169 8.51 3.30 -0.40
N ASN A 170 7.22 3.25 -0.67
CA ASN A 170 6.43 2.02 -0.60
C ASN A 170 6.80 1.03 -1.73
N ARG A 171 7.17 1.53 -2.92
CA ARG A 171 7.72 0.68 -4.01
C ARG A 171 8.97 -0.07 -3.56
N ILE A 172 9.92 0.65 -2.95
CA ILE A 172 11.14 0.03 -2.42
C ILE A 172 10.82 -1.02 -1.35
N ARG A 173 9.82 -0.78 -0.49
CA ARG A 173 9.37 -1.76 0.51
C ARG A 173 8.82 -3.03 -0.13
N LEU A 174 7.97 -2.90 -1.16
CA LEU A 174 7.42 -4.05 -1.86
C LEU A 174 8.49 -4.81 -2.67
N GLU A 175 9.48 -4.11 -3.23
CA GLU A 175 10.62 -4.76 -3.92
C GLU A 175 11.44 -5.62 -2.97
N ARG A 176 11.75 -5.11 -1.78
CA ARG A 176 12.41 -5.89 -0.73
C ARG A 176 11.54 -7.05 -0.28
N LEU A 177 10.27 -6.78 -0.02
CA LEU A 177 9.32 -7.80 0.45
C LEU A 177 9.19 -8.96 -0.53
N GLU A 178 9.23 -8.72 -1.84
CA GLU A 178 9.18 -9.77 -2.86
C GLU A 178 10.32 -10.79 -2.68
N GLN A 179 11.51 -10.32 -2.36
CA GLN A 179 12.67 -11.16 -2.09
C GLN A 179 12.51 -11.93 -0.77
N ASP A 180 12.01 -11.25 0.26
CA ASP A 180 11.86 -11.81 1.61
C ASP A 180 10.79 -12.92 1.68
N VAL A 181 9.73 -12.85 0.86
CA VAL A 181 8.67 -13.87 0.81
C VAL A 181 8.89 -14.95 -0.26
N ALA A 182 9.78 -14.72 -1.22
CA ALA A 182 10.07 -15.68 -2.29
C ALA A 182 11.07 -16.77 -1.82
N VAL A 183 10.77 -17.41 -0.69
CA VAL A 183 11.63 -18.39 -0.03
C VAL A 183 10.86 -19.69 0.11
N GLY A 184 11.49 -20.81 -0.31
CA GLY A 184 10.93 -22.16 -0.21
C GLY A 184 11.75 -23.05 0.71
N GLN A 185 11.16 -24.17 1.13
CA GLN A 185 11.84 -25.23 1.85
C GLN A 185 11.44 -26.60 1.29
N VAL A 186 12.40 -27.53 1.21
CA VAL A 186 12.23 -28.98 1.02
C VAL A 186 13.24 -29.66 1.94
N SER A 187 13.08 -29.49 3.22
CA SER A 187 14.09 -29.85 4.25
C SER A 187 13.65 -31.01 5.16
N GLY A 188 12.41 -31.50 4.97
CA GLY A 188 11.85 -32.63 5.72
C GLY A 188 11.28 -32.24 7.08
N ALA A 189 10.91 -33.25 7.87
CA ALA A 189 10.07 -33.12 9.05
C ALA A 189 10.57 -32.15 10.14
N MET A 190 11.89 -31.90 10.22
CA MET A 190 12.50 -31.00 11.23
C MET A 190 13.51 -30.02 10.63
N GLY A 191 13.56 -29.90 9.30
CA GLY A 191 14.49 -28.98 8.65
C GLY A 191 15.95 -29.48 8.58
N THR A 192 16.18 -30.75 8.91
CA THR A 192 17.54 -31.31 9.05
C THR A 192 18.01 -32.10 7.82
N TYR A 193 17.20 -32.19 6.79
CA TYR A 193 17.45 -33.01 5.58
C TYR A 193 17.68 -34.51 5.86
N ALA A 194 17.19 -35.01 6.99
CA ALA A 194 17.46 -36.40 7.41
C ALA A 194 16.98 -37.44 6.40
N ASN A 195 15.93 -37.17 5.63
CA ASN A 195 15.33 -38.07 4.65
C ASN A 195 15.25 -37.48 3.24
N THR A 196 15.85 -36.30 3.01
CA THR A 196 15.96 -35.65 1.68
C THR A 196 17.38 -35.10 1.54
N ASP A 197 17.77 -34.79 0.30
CA ASP A 197 19.07 -34.17 0.04
C ASP A 197 18.91 -32.65 -0.06
N PRO A 198 19.80 -31.83 0.52
CA PRO A 198 19.77 -30.39 0.33
C PRO A 198 19.78 -29.94 -1.13
N GLN A 199 20.34 -30.75 -2.04
CA GLN A 199 20.28 -30.43 -3.47
C GLN A 199 18.86 -30.53 -4.04
N VAL A 200 17.97 -31.36 -3.46
CA VAL A 200 16.56 -31.41 -3.87
C VAL A 200 15.89 -30.05 -3.60
N GLU A 201 16.13 -29.46 -2.45
CA GLU A 201 15.62 -28.12 -2.13
C GLU A 201 16.17 -27.06 -3.07
N ALA A 202 17.49 -27.06 -3.31
CA ALA A 202 18.12 -26.08 -4.18
C ALA A 202 17.54 -26.11 -5.62
N ILE A 203 17.42 -27.33 -6.20
CA ILE A 203 16.88 -27.52 -7.55
C ILE A 203 15.38 -27.21 -7.59
N ALA A 204 14.61 -27.68 -6.62
CA ALA A 204 13.16 -27.40 -6.56
C ALA A 204 12.86 -25.91 -6.43
N CYS A 205 13.59 -25.20 -5.57
CA CYS A 205 13.46 -23.75 -5.44
C CYS A 205 13.85 -23.02 -6.73
N GLU A 206 14.92 -23.44 -7.43
CA GLU A 206 15.29 -22.88 -8.73
C GLU A 206 14.17 -23.06 -9.76
N ILE A 207 13.59 -24.26 -9.87
CA ILE A 207 12.46 -24.54 -10.78
C ILE A 207 11.26 -23.63 -10.47
N LEU A 208 10.97 -23.41 -9.19
CA LEU A 208 9.86 -22.58 -8.72
C LEU A 208 10.16 -21.07 -8.74
N GLY A 209 11.41 -20.70 -9.02
CA GLY A 209 11.87 -19.31 -8.96
C GLY A 209 11.82 -18.76 -7.53
N LEU A 210 12.13 -19.59 -6.55
CA LEU A 210 12.28 -19.26 -5.13
C LEU A 210 13.75 -19.37 -4.72
N THR A 211 14.06 -18.86 -3.53
CA THR A 211 15.35 -19.06 -2.87
C THR A 211 15.17 -20.09 -1.75
N PRO A 212 16.07 -21.06 -1.55
CA PRO A 212 16.05 -21.94 -0.37
C PRO A 212 16.10 -21.12 0.93
N ASP A 213 15.33 -21.51 1.94
CA ASP A 213 15.46 -20.89 3.25
C ASP A 213 16.83 -21.19 3.87
N THR A 214 17.41 -20.18 4.52
CA THR A 214 18.76 -20.32 5.10
C THR A 214 18.79 -21.34 6.23
N ALA A 215 17.74 -21.42 7.02
CA ALA A 215 17.62 -22.32 8.15
C ALA A 215 16.15 -22.47 8.57
N SER A 216 15.43 -23.35 7.92
CA SER A 216 14.08 -23.71 8.32
C SER A 216 14.10 -24.67 9.52
N THR A 217 12.97 -24.77 10.22
CA THR A 217 12.66 -25.87 11.14
C THR A 217 11.72 -26.84 10.42
N GLN A 218 10.61 -27.26 11.03
CA GLN A 218 9.55 -27.91 10.25
C GLN A 218 8.85 -26.90 9.32
N VAL A 219 8.99 -25.61 9.59
CA VAL A 219 8.38 -24.50 8.86
C VAL A 219 9.40 -23.41 8.56
N ILE A 220 9.11 -22.58 7.57
CA ILE A 220 9.78 -21.31 7.32
C ILE A 220 9.46 -20.35 8.50
N SER A 221 10.41 -19.52 8.92
CA SER A 221 10.21 -18.60 10.04
C SER A 221 9.08 -17.58 9.74
N ARG A 222 8.18 -17.37 10.72
CA ARG A 222 6.97 -16.55 10.57
C ARG A 222 7.23 -15.05 10.61
N ASP A 223 8.44 -14.61 10.95
CA ASP A 223 8.82 -13.20 10.84
C ASP A 223 8.70 -12.69 9.38
N ARG A 224 8.92 -13.54 8.36
CA ARG A 224 8.68 -13.21 6.95
C ARG A 224 7.21 -12.91 6.66
N HIS A 225 6.30 -13.71 7.19
CA HIS A 225 4.85 -13.47 7.06
C HIS A 225 4.40 -12.25 7.87
N ALA A 226 5.02 -12.01 9.03
CA ALA A 226 4.77 -10.82 9.83
C ALA A 226 5.24 -9.55 9.10
N ASP A 227 6.42 -9.54 8.48
CA ASP A 227 6.91 -8.42 7.66
C ASP A 227 5.99 -8.18 6.45
N TYR A 228 5.50 -9.26 5.82
CA TYR A 228 4.50 -9.14 4.75
C TYR A 228 3.27 -8.36 5.22
N VAL A 229 2.60 -8.80 6.26
CA VAL A 229 1.38 -8.17 6.77
C VAL A 229 1.64 -6.73 7.24
N GLN A 230 2.75 -6.48 7.93
CA GLN A 230 3.13 -5.14 8.39
C GLN A 230 3.41 -4.19 7.23
N THR A 231 4.12 -4.66 6.20
CA THR A 231 4.40 -3.86 5.01
C THR A 231 3.10 -3.49 4.29
N LEU A 232 2.17 -4.43 4.12
CA LEU A 232 0.86 -4.14 3.54
C LEU A 232 0.06 -3.15 4.38
N ALA A 233 0.08 -3.29 5.71
CA ALA A 233 -0.57 -2.35 6.62
C ALA A 233 0.03 -0.94 6.55
N LEU A 234 1.35 -0.81 6.38
CA LEU A 234 2.04 0.47 6.22
C LEU A 234 1.66 1.15 4.91
N VAL A 235 1.60 0.39 3.79
CA VAL A 235 1.10 0.92 2.51
C VAL A 235 -0.36 1.37 2.65
N GLY A 236 -1.20 0.57 3.31
CA GLY A 236 -2.59 0.93 3.62
C GLY A 236 -2.71 2.22 4.45
N ALA A 237 -1.80 2.45 5.40
CA ALA A 237 -1.75 3.68 6.20
C ALA A 237 -1.39 4.91 5.35
N SER A 238 -0.51 4.77 4.34
CA SER A 238 -0.23 5.82 3.36
C SER A 238 -1.50 6.20 2.57
N LEU A 239 -2.23 5.20 2.08
CA LEU A 239 -3.48 5.43 1.35
C LEU A 239 -4.55 6.10 2.24
N GLU A 240 -4.62 5.74 3.53
CA GLU A 240 -5.50 6.41 4.50
C GLU A 240 -5.12 7.87 4.68
N ARG A 241 -3.83 8.20 4.77
CA ARG A 241 -3.34 9.57 4.86
C ARG A 241 -3.79 10.40 3.65
N PHE A 242 -3.63 9.88 2.42
CA PHE A 242 -4.08 10.56 1.20
C PHE A 242 -5.61 10.75 1.19
N SER A 243 -6.34 9.69 1.55
CA SER A 243 -7.80 9.73 1.65
C SER A 243 -8.29 10.75 2.68
N THR A 244 -7.62 10.84 3.82
CA THR A 244 -7.95 11.79 4.88
C THR A 244 -7.78 13.23 4.40
N GLU A 245 -6.70 13.52 3.68
CA GLU A 245 -6.49 14.86 3.12
C GLU A 245 -7.53 15.19 2.04
N ILE A 246 -7.83 14.26 1.11
CA ILE A 246 -8.87 14.45 0.09
C ILE A 246 -10.23 14.76 0.76
N ARG A 247 -10.61 14.00 1.78
CA ARG A 247 -11.84 14.23 2.54
C ARG A 247 -11.86 15.60 3.24
N ASN A 248 -10.75 16.04 3.78
CA ASN A 248 -10.63 17.39 4.38
C ASN A 248 -10.76 18.49 3.33
N LEU A 249 -10.14 18.34 2.18
CA LEU A 249 -10.21 19.32 1.09
C LEU A 249 -11.58 19.34 0.39
N GLN A 250 -12.37 18.26 0.48
CA GLN A 250 -13.72 18.17 -0.09
C GLN A 250 -14.82 18.68 0.83
N ARG A 251 -14.53 19.02 2.08
CA ARG A 251 -15.55 19.58 2.99
C ARG A 251 -16.23 20.80 2.37
N THR A 252 -17.52 20.97 2.64
CA THR A 252 -18.36 22.01 2.02
C THR A 252 -17.79 23.43 2.21
N ASP A 253 -17.20 23.71 3.36
CA ASP A 253 -16.58 24.98 3.71
C ASP A 253 -15.18 25.18 3.10
N VAL A 254 -14.53 24.14 2.62
CA VAL A 254 -13.23 24.17 1.94
C VAL A 254 -13.37 24.04 0.44
N LEU A 255 -13.89 22.91 -0.03
CA LEU A 255 -14.21 22.55 -1.41
C LEU A 255 -13.09 22.91 -2.41
N GLU A 256 -11.88 22.49 -2.11
CA GLU A 256 -10.69 22.69 -2.95
C GLU A 256 -10.49 21.53 -3.94
N VAL A 257 -10.99 20.34 -3.58
CA VAL A 257 -11.05 19.17 -4.44
C VAL A 257 -12.38 18.44 -4.26
N GLU A 258 -12.71 17.53 -5.19
CA GLU A 258 -13.88 16.66 -5.09
C GLU A 258 -13.61 15.32 -5.76
N GLU A 259 -14.00 14.20 -5.14
CA GLU A 259 -13.99 12.88 -5.78
C GLU A 259 -14.85 12.89 -7.05
N ASN A 260 -14.39 12.16 -8.06
CA ASN A 260 -15.17 12.00 -9.28
C ASN A 260 -16.54 11.36 -8.99
N PHE A 261 -17.57 12.08 -9.40
CA PHE A 261 -18.96 11.63 -9.27
C PHE A 261 -19.43 11.10 -10.63
N ALA A 262 -19.60 9.78 -10.75
CA ALA A 262 -19.97 9.15 -12.02
C ALA A 262 -21.37 9.58 -12.46
N LYS A 263 -21.56 9.67 -13.79
CA LYS A 263 -22.90 9.97 -14.37
C LYS A 263 -23.90 8.91 -13.92
N GLY A 264 -24.97 9.35 -13.25
CA GLY A 264 -25.99 8.47 -12.66
C GLY A 264 -25.72 7.98 -11.24
N GLN A 265 -24.57 8.28 -10.67
CA GLN A 265 -24.28 7.99 -9.25
C GLN A 265 -25.21 8.82 -8.35
N LYS A 266 -25.69 8.22 -7.29
CA LYS A 266 -26.49 8.91 -6.26
C LYS A 266 -25.62 9.10 -5.01
N GLY A 267 -25.45 10.35 -4.59
CA GLY A 267 -24.61 10.67 -3.41
C GLY A 267 -25.33 10.53 -2.07
N SER A 268 -26.65 10.58 -2.06
CA SER A 268 -27.47 10.49 -0.86
C SER A 268 -28.86 9.99 -1.22
N SER A 269 -29.46 9.21 -0.32
CA SER A 269 -30.85 8.77 -0.47
C SER A 269 -31.86 9.87 -0.20
N ALA A 270 -31.47 10.91 0.56
CA ALA A 270 -32.36 11.98 0.99
C ALA A 270 -32.07 13.34 0.31
N MET A 271 -30.80 13.62 -0.04
CA MET A 271 -30.36 14.93 -0.54
C MET A 271 -29.67 14.76 -1.91
N PRO A 272 -30.35 15.04 -3.02
CA PRO A 272 -29.82 14.77 -4.38
C PRO A 272 -28.53 15.53 -4.73
N HIS A 273 -28.28 16.69 -4.10
CA HIS A 273 -27.10 17.52 -4.34
C HIS A 273 -25.86 17.05 -3.56
N LYS A 274 -26.02 16.17 -2.55
CA LYS A 274 -24.95 15.78 -1.64
C LYS A 274 -23.98 14.79 -2.30
N ARG A 275 -22.73 15.18 -2.44
CA ARG A 275 -21.64 14.37 -2.99
C ARG A 275 -20.65 13.99 -1.89
N ASN A 276 -20.73 12.75 -1.44
CA ASN A 276 -19.90 12.26 -0.35
C ASN A 276 -18.59 11.66 -0.89
N PRO A 277 -17.45 11.83 -0.18
CA PRO A 277 -16.18 11.19 -0.54
C PRO A 277 -16.15 9.70 -0.13
N ILE A 278 -17.10 8.92 -0.67
CA ILE A 278 -17.35 7.52 -0.24
C ILE A 278 -16.14 6.62 -0.48
N ARG A 279 -15.38 6.87 -1.56
CA ARG A 279 -14.23 6.04 -1.92
C ARG A 279 -13.09 6.26 -0.95
N SER A 280 -12.78 7.51 -0.63
CA SER A 280 -11.77 7.86 0.39
C SER A 280 -12.19 7.40 1.79
N GLU A 281 -13.48 7.47 2.14
CA GLU A 281 -14.00 6.92 3.40
C GLU A 281 -13.81 5.41 3.48
N ARG A 282 -14.08 4.69 2.39
CA ARG A 282 -13.88 3.24 2.28
C ARG A 282 -12.41 2.87 2.45
N ILE A 283 -11.49 3.56 1.76
CA ILE A 283 -10.04 3.34 1.89
C ILE A 283 -9.61 3.55 3.35
N SER A 284 -10.07 4.62 4.00
CA SER A 284 -9.78 4.87 5.41
C SER A 284 -10.31 3.76 6.34
N GLY A 285 -11.47 3.19 6.03
CA GLY A 285 -12.05 2.06 6.77
C GLY A 285 -11.23 0.77 6.59
N LEU A 286 -10.87 0.45 5.34
CA LEU A 286 -10.11 -0.76 5.01
C LEU A 286 -8.68 -0.74 5.57
N ALA A 287 -8.04 0.42 5.67
CA ALA A 287 -6.74 0.55 6.32
C ALA A 287 -6.75 0.10 7.79
N ARG A 288 -7.86 0.24 8.50
CA ARG A 288 -8.03 -0.26 9.88
C ARG A 288 -8.03 -1.78 9.92
N VAL A 289 -8.63 -2.43 8.93
CA VAL A 289 -8.64 -3.89 8.80
C VAL A 289 -7.23 -4.42 8.60
N LEU A 290 -6.45 -3.83 7.67
CA LEU A 290 -5.05 -4.20 7.46
C LEU A 290 -4.23 -4.10 8.76
N ARG A 291 -4.37 -3.00 9.50
CA ARG A 291 -3.66 -2.83 10.78
C ARG A 291 -4.09 -3.84 11.85
N SER A 292 -5.33 -4.29 11.85
CA SER A 292 -5.80 -5.25 12.85
C SER A 292 -5.13 -6.61 12.72
N TYR A 293 -4.74 -7.04 11.52
CA TYR A 293 -4.04 -8.30 11.29
C TYR A 293 -2.57 -8.30 11.71
N THR A 294 -1.95 -7.13 11.89
CA THR A 294 -0.52 -7.06 12.27
C THR A 294 -0.25 -7.70 13.62
N ILE A 295 -1.19 -7.63 14.55
CA ILE A 295 -1.05 -8.26 15.88
C ILE A 295 -0.98 -9.78 15.74
N ALA A 296 -1.94 -10.39 15.04
CA ALA A 296 -1.95 -11.83 14.84
C ALA A 296 -0.71 -12.32 14.08
N ALA A 297 -0.23 -11.53 13.11
CA ALA A 297 0.98 -11.85 12.36
C ALA A 297 2.24 -11.85 13.25
N LEU A 298 2.36 -10.87 14.15
CA LEU A 298 3.47 -10.79 15.11
C LEU A 298 3.41 -11.92 16.16
N GLU A 299 2.22 -12.28 16.64
CA GLU A 299 2.04 -13.38 17.60
C GLU A 299 2.38 -14.74 16.99
N ASN A 300 2.23 -14.92 15.67
CA ASN A 300 2.61 -16.14 14.96
C ASN A 300 4.14 -16.36 14.88
N VAL A 301 4.96 -15.35 15.16
CA VAL A 301 6.43 -15.53 15.17
C VAL A 301 6.88 -16.45 16.28
N ALA A 302 6.20 -16.42 17.43
CA ALA A 302 6.54 -17.19 18.62
C ALA A 302 5.85 -18.58 18.61
N LEU A 303 6.35 -19.49 17.81
CA LEU A 303 5.91 -20.89 17.80
C LEU A 303 6.64 -21.71 18.88
N TRP A 304 6.02 -22.82 19.29
CA TRP A 304 6.65 -23.77 20.21
C TRP A 304 7.62 -24.67 19.43
N HIS A 305 8.87 -24.72 19.93
CA HIS A 305 9.94 -25.56 19.37
C HIS A 305 10.10 -25.37 17.86
N GLU A 306 10.22 -26.46 17.10
CA GLU A 306 10.36 -26.42 15.65
C GLU A 306 9.06 -26.12 14.91
N ARG A 307 7.90 -26.29 15.56
CA ARG A 307 6.56 -25.86 15.12
C ARG A 307 5.48 -26.25 16.10
N ASP A 308 4.47 -25.41 16.31
CA ASP A 308 3.10 -25.79 16.60
C ASP A 308 2.17 -25.30 15.48
N ILE A 309 0.88 -25.67 15.52
CA ILE A 309 -0.06 -25.36 14.41
C ILE A 309 -0.87 -24.07 14.63
N SER A 310 -0.60 -23.30 15.68
CA SER A 310 -1.39 -22.09 16.04
C SER A 310 -1.39 -21.04 14.92
N HIS A 311 -0.26 -20.90 14.19
CA HIS A 311 -0.14 -19.97 13.06
C HIS A 311 -1.12 -20.28 11.91
N SER A 312 -1.39 -21.56 11.65
CA SER A 312 -2.08 -22.00 10.43
C SER A 312 -3.51 -21.43 10.32
N SER A 313 -4.26 -21.38 11.41
CA SER A 313 -5.63 -20.86 11.42
C SER A 313 -5.69 -19.36 11.12
N THR A 314 -4.75 -18.58 11.65
CA THR A 314 -4.68 -17.14 11.44
C THR A 314 -4.16 -16.80 10.04
N GLU A 315 -3.14 -17.50 9.55
CA GLU A 315 -2.58 -17.29 8.22
C GLU A 315 -3.56 -17.58 7.09
N ARG A 316 -4.42 -18.58 7.25
CA ARG A 316 -5.51 -18.88 6.30
C ARG A 316 -6.51 -17.73 6.12
N MET A 317 -6.57 -16.82 7.07
CA MET A 317 -7.41 -15.62 7.02
C MET A 317 -6.59 -14.38 6.63
N MET A 318 -5.55 -14.07 7.39
CA MET A 318 -4.87 -12.78 7.29
C MET A 318 -4.09 -12.60 5.99
N LEU A 319 -3.41 -13.63 5.46
CA LEU A 319 -2.60 -13.50 4.24
C LEU A 319 -3.47 -13.18 3.00
N PRO A 320 -4.52 -13.96 2.70
CA PRO A 320 -5.41 -13.62 1.59
C PRO A 320 -6.16 -12.31 1.83
N ASP A 321 -6.67 -12.07 3.04
CA ASP A 321 -7.45 -10.88 3.34
C ASP A 321 -6.64 -9.59 3.22
N CYS A 322 -5.39 -9.57 3.72
CA CYS A 322 -4.50 -8.43 3.56
C CYS A 322 -4.17 -8.16 2.09
N SER A 323 -3.85 -9.23 1.33
CA SER A 323 -3.51 -9.14 -0.10
C SER A 323 -4.65 -8.55 -0.93
N VAL A 324 -5.84 -9.14 -0.78
CA VAL A 324 -7.05 -8.72 -1.49
C VAL A 324 -7.46 -7.28 -1.13
N THR A 325 -7.42 -6.97 0.16
CA THR A 325 -7.81 -5.64 0.66
C THR A 325 -6.88 -4.55 0.13
N LEU A 326 -5.56 -4.73 0.23
CA LEU A 326 -4.61 -3.73 -0.26
C LEU A 326 -4.67 -3.58 -1.78
N HIS A 327 -4.80 -4.68 -2.52
CA HIS A 327 -4.93 -4.65 -3.98
C HIS A 327 -6.15 -3.81 -4.42
N PHE A 328 -7.29 -4.02 -3.76
CA PHE A 328 -8.49 -3.21 -3.98
C PHE A 328 -8.25 -1.72 -3.64
N MET A 329 -7.64 -1.44 -2.48
CA MET A 329 -7.38 -0.07 -2.02
C MET A 329 -6.47 0.70 -2.97
N LEU A 330 -5.43 0.08 -3.52
CA LEU A 330 -4.51 0.70 -4.49
C LEU A 330 -5.24 1.08 -5.78
N ARG A 331 -6.03 0.16 -6.35
CA ARG A 331 -6.83 0.42 -7.55
C ARG A 331 -7.88 1.52 -7.32
N GLU A 332 -8.54 1.50 -6.18
CA GLU A 332 -9.50 2.55 -5.80
C GLU A 332 -8.82 3.91 -5.68
N MET A 333 -7.68 4.00 -4.97
CA MET A 333 -6.94 5.25 -4.82
C MET A 333 -6.44 5.78 -6.17
N THR A 334 -5.90 4.93 -7.03
CA THR A 334 -5.49 5.31 -8.40
C THR A 334 -6.64 5.92 -9.18
N SER A 335 -7.82 5.31 -9.10
CA SER A 335 -9.02 5.82 -9.76
C SER A 335 -9.53 7.12 -9.12
N VAL A 336 -9.41 7.30 -7.80
CA VAL A 336 -9.71 8.57 -7.12
C VAL A 336 -8.78 9.67 -7.61
N VAL A 337 -7.46 9.43 -7.62
CA VAL A 337 -6.44 10.40 -8.05
C VAL A 337 -6.64 10.81 -9.51
N ARG A 338 -6.87 9.86 -10.42
CA ARG A 338 -7.10 10.14 -11.84
C ARG A 338 -8.38 10.92 -12.11
N GLY A 339 -9.38 10.75 -11.29
CA GLY A 339 -10.68 11.39 -11.45
C GLY A 339 -10.93 12.59 -10.55
N LEU A 340 -9.93 13.04 -9.78
CA LEU A 340 -10.10 14.10 -8.79
C LEU A 340 -10.43 15.43 -9.45
N GLY A 341 -11.58 16.01 -9.11
CA GLY A 341 -11.93 17.38 -9.47
C GLY A 341 -11.10 18.37 -8.67
N ILE A 342 -10.47 19.33 -9.33
CA ILE A 342 -9.64 20.37 -8.71
C ILE A 342 -10.30 21.71 -8.91
N TYR A 343 -10.40 22.53 -7.87
CA TYR A 343 -11.05 23.84 -7.88
C TYR A 343 -10.07 24.98 -7.53
N PRO A 344 -9.23 25.45 -8.49
CA PRO A 344 -8.23 26.49 -8.23
C PRO A 344 -8.82 27.78 -7.72
N GLU A 345 -10.03 28.15 -8.16
CA GLU A 345 -10.72 29.37 -7.69
C GLU A 345 -11.09 29.31 -6.21
N ASN A 346 -11.52 28.12 -5.74
CA ASN A 346 -11.80 27.93 -4.32
C ASN A 346 -10.50 27.94 -3.50
N MET A 347 -9.42 27.36 -4.04
CA MET A 347 -8.09 27.43 -3.41
C MET A 347 -7.63 28.86 -3.20
N ARG A 348 -7.74 29.71 -4.24
CA ARG A 348 -7.42 31.15 -4.15
C ARG A 348 -8.34 31.89 -3.18
N ARG A 349 -9.66 31.66 -3.27
CA ARG A 349 -10.63 32.25 -2.34
C ARG A 349 -10.28 31.92 -0.89
N ASN A 350 -10.00 30.65 -0.57
CA ASN A 350 -9.67 30.21 0.77
C ASN A 350 -8.35 30.81 1.27
N MET A 351 -7.35 30.94 0.41
CA MET A 351 -6.07 31.58 0.75
C MET A 351 -6.27 33.03 1.18
N ASN A 352 -7.24 33.75 0.59
CA ASN A 352 -7.46 35.17 0.83
C ASN A 352 -8.53 35.49 1.90
N VAL A 353 -9.11 34.48 2.52
CA VAL A 353 -10.27 34.63 3.44
C VAL A 353 -10.01 35.61 4.62
N TYR A 354 -8.76 35.75 5.03
CA TYR A 354 -8.34 36.66 6.10
C TYR A 354 -7.50 37.85 5.58
N GLY A 355 -7.80 38.36 4.37
CA GLY A 355 -7.24 39.63 3.89
C GLY A 355 -5.72 39.68 3.77
N GLY A 356 -5.09 38.53 3.41
CA GLY A 356 -3.65 38.46 3.18
C GLY A 356 -2.78 38.24 4.42
N VAL A 357 -3.33 37.96 5.60
CA VAL A 357 -2.55 37.67 6.84
C VAL A 357 -1.55 36.49 6.63
N VAL A 358 -1.78 35.60 5.68
CA VAL A 358 -0.89 34.49 5.31
C VAL A 358 0.51 34.94 4.86
N PHE A 359 0.68 36.22 4.50
CA PHE A 359 1.97 36.83 4.15
C PHE A 359 2.69 37.50 5.32
N SER A 360 2.16 37.40 6.55
CA SER A 360 2.69 38.09 7.74
C SER A 360 4.18 37.81 8.02
N GLN A 361 4.66 36.59 7.77
CA GLN A 361 6.08 36.24 7.92
C GLN A 361 6.95 36.99 6.89
N ARG A 362 6.49 37.18 5.68
CA ARG A 362 7.20 37.92 4.62
C ARG A 362 7.38 39.38 5.04
N VAL A 363 6.32 40.03 5.55
CA VAL A 363 6.37 41.39 6.03
C VAL A 363 7.31 41.53 7.25
N LEU A 364 7.24 40.56 8.18
CA LEU A 364 8.13 40.52 9.34
C LEU A 364 9.60 40.50 8.91
N LEU A 365 9.96 39.62 8.00
CA LEU A 365 11.33 39.47 7.51
C LEU A 365 11.79 40.70 6.71
N ALA A 366 10.90 41.34 5.94
CA ALA A 366 11.20 42.57 5.22
C ALA A 366 11.52 43.71 6.20
N LEU A 367 10.72 43.89 7.25
CA LEU A 367 10.97 44.89 8.30
C LEU A 367 12.28 44.64 9.04
N VAL A 368 12.60 43.38 9.38
CA VAL A 368 13.89 43.02 9.99
C VAL A 368 15.04 43.37 9.05
N GLY A 369 14.87 43.17 7.75
CA GLY A 369 15.86 43.53 6.71
C GLY A 369 16.17 45.02 6.65
N THR A 370 15.26 45.91 7.13
CA THR A 370 15.52 47.35 7.24
C THR A 370 16.31 47.75 8.50
N GLY A 371 16.67 46.77 9.33
CA GLY A 371 17.39 47.02 10.61
C GLY A 371 16.45 47.15 11.83
N MET A 372 15.15 46.91 11.68
CA MET A 372 14.20 46.77 12.82
C MET A 372 14.54 45.53 13.64
N SER A 373 14.44 45.60 14.98
CA SER A 373 14.60 44.40 15.79
C SER A 373 13.49 43.39 15.50
N ARG A 374 13.76 42.09 15.70
CA ARG A 374 12.76 41.04 15.45
C ARG A 374 11.52 41.21 16.34
N GLU A 375 11.72 41.63 17.58
CA GLU A 375 10.66 41.88 18.55
C GLU A 375 9.76 43.03 18.13
N GLU A 376 10.35 44.16 17.70
CA GLU A 376 9.59 45.31 17.19
C GLU A 376 8.84 44.97 15.92
N ALA A 377 9.48 44.31 14.94
CA ALA A 377 8.85 43.86 13.72
C ALA A 377 7.68 42.92 14.01
N TYR A 378 7.85 41.99 14.97
CA TYR A 378 6.79 41.08 15.38
C TYR A 378 5.57 41.85 15.93
N GLN A 379 5.79 42.84 16.80
CA GLN A 379 4.70 43.67 17.38
C GLN A 379 3.96 44.45 16.29
N VAL A 380 4.70 45.04 15.34
CA VAL A 380 4.11 45.79 14.22
C VAL A 380 3.25 44.87 13.35
N VAL A 381 3.79 43.73 12.95
CA VAL A 381 3.05 42.77 12.12
C VAL A 381 1.84 42.18 12.86
N GLN A 382 2.00 41.81 14.13
CA GLN A 382 0.93 41.23 14.94
C GLN A 382 -0.26 42.18 15.10
N ARG A 383 -0.05 43.43 15.43
CA ARG A 383 -1.17 44.40 15.60
C ARG A 383 -1.98 44.58 14.33
N ASN A 384 -1.30 44.66 13.17
CA ASN A 384 -1.95 44.83 11.90
C ASN A 384 -2.66 43.54 11.44
N ALA A 385 -2.06 42.39 11.70
CA ALA A 385 -2.66 41.09 11.41
C ALA A 385 -3.91 40.81 12.27
N HIS A 386 -3.86 41.14 13.58
CA HIS A 386 -5.01 40.99 14.47
C HIS A 386 -6.17 41.92 14.06
N THR A 387 -5.87 43.15 13.63
CA THR A 387 -6.87 44.06 13.11
C THR A 387 -7.57 43.48 11.88
N ALA A 388 -6.81 42.96 10.92
CA ALA A 388 -7.37 42.33 9.73
C ALA A 388 -8.18 41.05 10.08
N TRP A 389 -7.66 40.21 10.95
CA TRP A 389 -8.30 38.96 11.36
C TRP A 389 -9.64 39.16 12.05
N ASN A 390 -9.73 40.19 12.95
CA ASN A 390 -10.90 40.44 13.78
C ASN A 390 -11.94 41.35 13.11
N THR A 391 -11.64 41.86 11.92
CA THR A 391 -12.54 42.76 11.16
C THR A 391 -13.15 41.98 9.99
N ALA A 392 -14.47 41.99 9.87
CA ALA A 392 -15.14 41.40 8.71
C ALA A 392 -14.70 42.14 7.43
N GLY A 393 -14.14 41.40 6.48
CA GLY A 393 -13.55 41.99 5.27
C GLY A 393 -12.23 42.74 5.54
N GLY A 394 -11.54 42.45 6.64
CA GLY A 394 -10.27 43.10 6.97
C GLY A 394 -9.21 42.88 5.90
N ASP A 395 -8.39 43.88 5.69
CA ASP A 395 -7.31 43.92 4.71
C ASP A 395 -5.98 44.18 5.41
N PHE A 396 -5.16 43.13 5.51
CA PHE A 396 -3.88 43.21 6.20
C PHE A 396 -2.89 44.14 5.46
N ARG A 397 -2.93 44.14 4.12
CA ARG A 397 -2.08 45.01 3.34
C ARG A 397 -2.45 46.49 3.53
N ALA A 398 -3.73 46.81 3.48
CA ALA A 398 -4.21 48.19 3.72
C ALA A 398 -3.84 48.66 5.13
N ASN A 399 -3.95 47.81 6.16
CA ASN A 399 -3.54 48.13 7.53
C ASN A 399 -2.03 48.47 7.59
N LEU A 400 -1.18 47.68 6.93
CA LEU A 400 0.27 47.91 6.88
C LEU A 400 0.62 49.21 6.12
N GLU A 401 -0.06 49.48 5.00
CA GLU A 401 0.14 50.74 4.25
C GLU A 401 -0.19 51.99 5.07
N ALA A 402 -1.18 51.88 5.95
CA ALA A 402 -1.58 52.96 6.85
C ALA A 402 -0.70 53.07 8.13
N ASP A 403 0.11 52.08 8.44
CA ASP A 403 0.95 52.07 9.64
C ASP A 403 2.26 52.83 9.41
N GLY A 404 2.50 53.85 10.23
CA GLY A 404 3.68 54.72 10.14
C GLY A 404 5.01 53.97 10.35
N ASP A 405 5.03 52.94 11.20
CA ASP A 405 6.23 52.14 11.46
C ASP A 405 6.60 51.28 10.22
N VAL A 406 5.62 50.93 9.39
CA VAL A 406 5.82 50.21 8.15
C VAL A 406 6.19 51.15 7.00
N SER A 407 5.35 52.19 6.78
CA SER A 407 5.52 53.10 5.63
C SER A 407 6.76 53.99 5.70
N SER A 408 7.34 54.17 6.89
CA SER A 408 8.64 54.83 7.05
C SER A 408 9.85 53.98 6.70
N ARG A 409 9.68 52.66 6.55
CA ARG A 409 10.76 51.65 6.36
C ARG A 409 10.68 50.91 5.06
N LEU A 410 9.48 50.59 4.58
CA LEU A 410 9.24 49.88 3.34
C LEU A 410 8.52 50.79 2.34
N SER A 411 9.03 50.86 1.13
CA SER A 411 8.31 51.50 0.02
C SER A 411 7.08 50.69 -0.35
N ALA A 412 6.14 51.32 -1.06
CA ALA A 412 4.95 50.63 -1.56
C ALA A 412 5.27 49.43 -2.46
N ALA A 413 6.38 49.48 -3.21
CA ALA A 413 6.83 48.38 -4.03
C ALA A 413 7.36 47.20 -3.20
N GLU A 414 8.19 47.46 -2.19
CA GLU A 414 8.74 46.42 -1.29
C GLU A 414 7.63 45.75 -0.48
N LEU A 415 6.67 46.54 -0.01
CA LEU A 415 5.48 46.00 0.68
C LEU A 415 4.62 45.14 -0.28
N ALA A 416 4.41 45.59 -1.53
CA ALA A 416 3.65 44.83 -2.50
C ALA A 416 4.34 43.50 -2.83
N ASP A 417 5.65 43.44 -2.88
CA ASP A 417 6.42 42.20 -3.10
C ASP A 417 6.23 41.18 -1.97
N CYS A 418 6.02 41.66 -0.72
CA CYS A 418 5.70 40.77 0.39
C CYS A 418 4.41 39.96 0.19
N PHE A 419 3.48 40.43 -0.63
CA PHE A 419 2.20 39.76 -0.94
C PHE A 419 2.28 38.92 -2.23
N SER A 420 3.47 38.69 -2.77
CA SER A 420 3.68 37.79 -3.91
C SER A 420 3.85 36.34 -3.45
N THR A 421 3.20 35.42 -4.15
CA THR A 421 3.39 33.97 -3.96
C THR A 421 4.65 33.43 -4.65
N ALA A 422 5.32 34.23 -5.47
CA ALA A 422 6.47 33.81 -6.31
C ALA A 422 7.58 33.14 -5.47
N LEU A 423 7.94 33.77 -4.34
CA LEU A 423 8.97 33.25 -3.43
C LEU A 423 8.65 31.86 -2.87
N HIS A 424 7.36 31.57 -2.63
CA HIS A 424 6.92 30.27 -2.14
C HIS A 424 7.03 29.16 -3.19
N GLN A 425 7.25 29.53 -4.47
CA GLN A 425 7.37 28.60 -5.58
C GLN A 425 8.80 28.50 -6.13
N GLU A 426 9.63 29.50 -5.91
CA GLU A 426 10.97 29.65 -6.49
C GLU A 426 11.85 28.41 -6.28
N ASN A 427 11.89 27.90 -5.07
CA ASN A 427 12.74 26.77 -4.69
C ASN A 427 12.07 25.40 -4.85
N LEU A 428 10.82 25.34 -5.31
CA LEU A 428 10.14 24.05 -5.53
C LEU A 428 10.75 23.25 -6.68
N SER A 429 11.52 23.90 -7.57
CA SER A 429 12.30 23.23 -8.63
C SER A 429 13.17 22.09 -8.10
N VAL A 430 13.77 22.27 -6.94
CA VAL A 430 14.59 21.23 -6.26
C VAL A 430 13.79 19.98 -5.95
N ILE A 431 12.50 20.15 -5.60
CA ILE A 431 11.58 19.02 -5.29
C ILE A 431 11.17 18.31 -6.57
N TRP A 432 10.86 19.09 -7.61
CA TRP A 432 10.51 18.54 -8.92
C TRP A 432 11.66 17.71 -9.51
N GLU A 433 12.87 18.21 -9.44
CA GLU A 433 14.07 17.51 -9.90
C GLU A 433 14.29 16.19 -9.14
N ARG A 434 14.19 16.20 -7.81
CA ARG A 434 14.34 14.99 -6.96
C ARG A 434 13.33 13.90 -7.27
N LEU A 435 12.14 14.26 -7.73
CA LEU A 435 11.04 13.33 -8.03
C LEU A 435 10.92 13.01 -9.53
N GLY A 436 11.72 13.60 -10.39
CA GLY A 436 11.64 13.43 -11.84
C GLY A 436 10.35 13.98 -12.44
N ILE A 437 9.82 15.10 -11.92
CA ILE A 437 8.55 15.70 -12.33
C ILE A 437 8.79 16.88 -13.26
#